data_159e26587d685a88c2b0adc5ef0d89ce
#
_entry.id   159e26587d685a88c2b0adc5ef0d89ce
#
_cell.length_a   1.000
_cell.length_b   1.000
_cell.length_c   1.000
_cell.angle_alpha   90.00
_cell.angle_beta   90.00
_cell.angle_gamma   90.00
#
_symmetry.space_group_name_H-M   'P 1'
#
loop_
_entity.id
_entity.type
_entity.pdbx_description
1 polymer ?
#
loop_
_entity_poly.entity_id
_entity_poly.type
_entity_poly.pdbx_seq_one_letter_code
_entity_poly.pdbx_strand_id
1 'polypeptide(L)'
;FGGTDEIGVFAMAEEGLAEVGNPSALFLTDRAEQVTGATVFPALEGTRPVLVEIQALTVRLSSGATPRRAVVGWDSGRLAMILAVLEARCGLSFSTAEVYLNISGGYRISDPAADLAVAAALVSALAEKPLPSDAVLFGEVSLSGEVRPVAHAGLRLKEAAKLGFQRAMVPPSVQESGG
;
A
#
# COMPACT_ATOMS: atom_id res chain seq x y z
N PHE A 1 -4.59 -13.83 20.22
CA PHE A 1 -3.86 -12.74 19.90
C PHE A 1 -4.28 -11.58 20.61
N GLY A 2 -3.78 -11.02 21.33
CA GLY A 2 -4.13 -9.96 22.06
C GLY A 2 -3.84 -8.67 21.56
N GLY A 3 -4.05 -7.75 22.06
CA GLY A 3 -3.86 -6.52 21.74
C GLY A 3 -2.63 -6.07 21.80
N THR A 4 -2.33 -5.36 21.45
CA THR A 4 -1.37 -4.96 21.38
C THR A 4 -0.49 -5.40 21.66
N ASP A 5 -0.33 -5.12 22.09
CA ASP A 5 0.47 -5.55 22.61
C ASP A 5 0.24 -6.65 23.19
N GLU A 6 -0.80 -6.82 23.35
CA GLU A 6 -1.18 -7.84 23.94
C GLU A 6 -1.27 -8.93 23.09
N ILE A 7 -1.16 -8.84 21.91
CA ILE A 7 -1.13 -9.96 21.10
C ILE A 7 0.19 -10.56 21.18
N GLY A 8 0.31 -11.68 21.73
CA GLY A 8 1.48 -12.49 21.60
C GLY A 8 1.44 -13.18 20.27
N VAL A 9 2.14 -12.65 19.30
CA VAL A 9 2.24 -13.25 17.97
C VAL A 9 3.52 -14.07 17.93
N PHE A 10 3.38 -15.36 17.56
CA PHE A 10 4.52 -16.25 17.56
C PHE A 10 4.71 -16.86 16.17
N ALA A 11 5.94 -17.06 15.79
CA ALA A 11 6.32 -17.77 14.59
C ALA A 11 7.17 -18.99 14.97
N MET A 12 7.05 -20.07 14.21
CA MET A 12 7.93 -21.20 14.41
C MET A 12 9.28 -20.86 13.84
N ALA A 13 10.30 -21.01 14.65
CA ALA A 13 11.68 -20.81 14.26
C ALA A 13 12.46 -22.09 14.51
N GLU A 14 13.72 -22.11 14.10
CA GLU A 14 14.55 -23.28 14.29
C GLU A 14 14.70 -23.63 15.77
N GLU A 15 14.68 -22.63 16.63
CA GLU A 15 14.74 -22.86 18.05
C GLU A 15 13.39 -23.07 18.70
N GLY A 16 12.33 -23.19 17.93
CA GLY A 16 10.98 -23.34 18.43
C GLY A 16 10.13 -22.11 18.19
N LEU A 17 9.24 -21.79 19.11
CA LEU A 17 8.39 -20.63 18.98
C LEU A 17 9.14 -19.38 19.39
N ALA A 18 9.09 -18.37 18.56
CA ALA A 18 9.66 -17.06 18.88
C ALA A 18 8.60 -15.99 18.68
N GLU A 19 8.56 -15.03 19.58
CA GLU A 19 7.60 -13.94 19.48
C GLU A 19 7.95 -13.03 18.31
N VAL A 20 6.95 -12.69 17.51
CA VAL A 20 7.13 -11.73 16.44
C VAL A 20 6.92 -10.35 17.03
N GLY A 21 7.92 -9.49 16.90
CA GLY A 21 7.91 -8.18 17.54
C GLY A 21 6.88 -7.22 16.98
N ASN A 22 6.48 -7.38 15.73
CA ASN A 22 5.50 -6.52 15.10
C ASN A 22 4.53 -7.32 14.26
N PRO A 23 3.21 -7.29 14.59
CA PRO A 23 2.21 -8.07 13.85
C PRO A 23 2.11 -7.70 12.37
N SER A 24 2.52 -6.51 11.95
CA SER A 24 2.47 -6.11 10.54
C SER A 24 3.18 -7.11 9.64
N ALA A 25 4.22 -7.76 10.13
CA ALA A 25 4.99 -8.70 9.32
C ALA A 25 4.15 -9.88 8.85
N LEU A 26 3.05 -10.18 9.55
CA LEU A 26 2.18 -11.29 9.19
C LEU A 26 1.33 -10.99 7.95
N PHE A 27 1.21 -9.72 7.58
CA PHE A 27 0.35 -9.31 6.48
C PHE A 27 1.14 -8.89 5.24
N LEU A 28 2.42 -9.19 5.22
CA LEU A 28 3.27 -8.86 4.07
C LEU A 28 3.57 -10.13 3.30
N THR A 29 3.56 -10.02 1.99
CA THR A 29 4.03 -11.09 1.12
C THR A 29 5.53 -11.29 1.35
N ASP A 30 6.03 -12.49 1.08
CA ASP A 30 7.47 -12.72 1.13
C ASP A 30 8.17 -11.74 0.21
N ARG A 31 8.89 -10.81 0.82
CA ARG A 31 9.52 -9.72 0.07
C ARG A 31 10.77 -10.15 -0.71
N ALA A 32 11.17 -11.41 -0.57
CA ALA A 32 12.26 -11.95 -1.39
C ALA A 32 11.84 -12.08 -2.85
N GLU A 33 10.54 -12.25 -3.10
CA GLU A 33 10.02 -12.30 -4.46
C GLU A 33 9.34 -10.99 -4.80
N GLN A 34 9.60 -10.49 -6.00
CA GLN A 34 8.94 -9.29 -6.48
C GLN A 34 7.62 -9.67 -7.15
N VAL A 35 6.54 -9.06 -6.70
CA VAL A 35 5.20 -9.33 -7.21
C VAL A 35 4.63 -8.04 -7.78
N THR A 36 4.06 -8.13 -8.98
CA THR A 36 3.41 -6.95 -9.57
C THR A 36 2.14 -6.61 -8.81
N GLY A 37 1.86 -5.33 -8.72
CA GLY A 37 0.64 -4.85 -8.10
C GLY A 37 0.66 -4.80 -6.58
N ALA A 38 1.80 -5.04 -5.95
CA ALA A 38 1.90 -5.04 -4.50
C ALA A 38 2.71 -3.86 -4.00
N THR A 39 2.18 -3.15 -3.01
CA THR A 39 2.88 -2.05 -2.34
C THR A 39 2.69 -2.20 -0.84
N VAL A 40 3.55 -1.55 -0.07
CA VAL A 40 3.46 -1.55 1.38
C VAL A 40 3.18 -0.14 1.86
N PHE A 41 2.13 0.00 2.65
CA PHE A 41 1.69 1.27 3.23
C PHE A 41 1.86 1.22 4.73
N PRO A 42 2.59 2.18 5.34
CA PRO A 42 2.67 2.27 6.79
C PRO A 42 1.42 2.97 7.33
N ALA A 43 0.45 2.17 7.74
CA ALA A 43 -0.82 2.63 8.28
C ALA A 43 -0.70 2.95 9.76
N LEU A 44 -1.73 3.58 10.31
CA LEU A 44 -1.82 3.86 11.74
C LEU A 44 -3.11 3.29 12.29
N GLU A 45 -3.01 2.59 13.40
CA GLU A 45 -4.16 2.23 14.22
C GLU A 45 -4.06 3.11 15.45
N GLY A 46 -4.82 4.20 15.49
CA GLY A 46 -4.59 5.25 16.48
C GLY A 46 -3.23 5.86 16.26
N THR A 47 -2.32 5.71 17.23
CA THR A 47 -0.95 6.20 17.11
C THR A 47 0.05 5.07 16.85
N ARG A 48 -0.44 3.85 16.66
CA ARG A 48 0.41 2.68 16.46
C ARG A 48 0.60 2.42 14.97
N PRO A 49 1.85 2.46 14.48
CA PRO A 49 2.08 2.17 13.06
C PRO A 49 1.99 0.67 12.78
N VAL A 50 1.38 0.33 11.65
CA VAL A 50 1.22 -1.05 11.19
C VAL A 50 1.49 -1.05 9.70
N LEU A 51 2.41 -1.87 9.23
CA LEU A 51 2.67 -1.98 7.79
C LEU A 51 1.68 -2.94 7.18
N VAL A 52 1.03 -2.50 6.12
CA VAL A 52 -0.03 -3.24 5.44
C VAL A 52 0.27 -3.33 3.96
N GLU A 53 0.11 -4.50 3.39
CA GLU A 53 0.27 -4.66 1.96
C GLU A 53 -1.02 -4.30 1.23
N ILE A 54 -0.88 -3.53 0.17
CA ILE A 54 -1.97 -3.16 -0.75
C ILE A 54 -1.71 -3.91 -2.05
N GLN A 55 -2.72 -4.61 -2.52
CA GLN A 55 -2.60 -5.46 -3.71
C GLN A 55 -3.57 -4.99 -4.77
N ALA A 56 -3.10 -4.84 -5.99
CA ALA A 56 -3.92 -4.49 -7.14
C ALA A 56 -3.76 -5.56 -8.22
N LEU A 57 -4.86 -5.85 -8.88
CA LEU A 57 -4.87 -6.74 -10.03
C LEU A 57 -5.68 -6.09 -11.13
N THR A 58 -5.15 -6.11 -12.34
CA THR A 58 -5.89 -5.64 -13.51
C THR A 58 -6.06 -6.80 -14.48
N VAL A 59 -7.24 -6.89 -15.05
CA VAL A 59 -7.57 -7.93 -16.01
C VAL A 59 -8.03 -7.24 -17.31
N ARG A 60 -7.28 -7.45 -18.37
CA ARG A 60 -7.62 -6.83 -19.65
C ARG A 60 -8.87 -7.49 -20.22
N LEU A 61 -9.81 -6.66 -20.65
CA LEU A 61 -11.07 -7.14 -21.22
C LEU A 61 -11.03 -7.08 -22.73
N SER A 62 -11.83 -7.93 -23.37
CA SER A 62 -12.13 -7.81 -24.79
C SER A 62 -13.01 -6.58 -25.01
N SER A 63 -12.98 -6.04 -26.23
CA SER A 63 -13.72 -4.83 -26.55
C SER A 63 -15.21 -5.00 -26.30
N GLY A 64 -15.86 -3.95 -25.83
CA GLY A 64 -17.30 -3.92 -25.63
C GLY A 64 -17.78 -4.32 -24.25
N ALA A 65 -16.91 -4.85 -23.40
CA ALA A 65 -17.32 -5.21 -22.04
C ALA A 65 -17.19 -4.00 -21.11
N THR A 66 -18.08 -3.92 -20.11
CA THR A 66 -17.99 -2.88 -19.08
C THR A 66 -17.02 -3.34 -18.01
N PRO A 67 -15.96 -2.57 -17.72
CA PRO A 67 -14.98 -2.98 -16.72
C PRO A 67 -15.56 -3.01 -15.31
N ARG A 68 -15.23 -4.04 -14.56
CA ARG A 68 -15.61 -4.15 -13.16
C ARG A 68 -14.56 -3.45 -12.29
N ARG A 69 -15.03 -2.80 -11.24
CA ARG A 69 -14.17 -2.22 -10.22
C ARG A 69 -14.56 -2.84 -8.89
N ALA A 70 -13.66 -3.58 -8.27
CA ALA A 70 -13.92 -4.21 -6.98
C ALA A 70 -12.83 -3.80 -5.99
N VAL A 71 -13.23 -3.49 -4.77
CA VAL A 71 -12.31 -3.05 -3.75
C VAL A 71 -12.69 -3.65 -2.40
N VAL A 72 -11.69 -4.12 -1.68
CA VAL A 72 -11.86 -4.66 -0.33
C VAL A 72 -10.93 -3.91 0.60
N GLY A 73 -11.49 -3.35 1.67
CA GLY A 73 -10.73 -2.69 2.70
C GLY A 73 -10.42 -1.22 2.45
N TRP A 74 -10.87 -0.64 1.35
CA TRP A 74 -10.65 0.76 1.04
C TRP A 74 -11.88 1.35 0.37
N ASP A 75 -11.96 2.66 0.31
CA ASP A 75 -13.14 3.35 -0.19
C ASP A 75 -13.23 3.30 -1.72
N SER A 76 -14.37 2.86 -2.24
CA SER A 76 -14.56 2.75 -3.70
C SER A 76 -14.56 4.12 -4.38
N GLY A 77 -15.03 5.16 -3.69
CA GLY A 77 -14.99 6.52 -4.22
C GLY A 77 -13.58 7.03 -4.37
N ARG A 78 -12.71 6.74 -3.41
CA ARG A 78 -11.31 7.10 -3.53
C ARG A 78 -10.62 6.32 -4.64
N LEU A 79 -10.96 5.05 -4.83
CA LEU A 79 -10.42 4.28 -5.95
C LEU A 79 -10.78 4.94 -7.27
N ALA A 80 -12.04 5.36 -7.43
CA ALA A 80 -12.47 6.04 -8.65
C ALA A 80 -11.68 7.33 -8.88
N MET A 81 -11.43 8.10 -7.81
CA MET A 81 -10.65 9.34 -7.91
C MET A 81 -9.20 9.06 -8.31
N ILE A 82 -8.57 8.05 -7.72
CA ILE A 82 -7.20 7.69 -8.06
C ILE A 82 -7.10 7.25 -9.52
N LEU A 83 -8.04 6.43 -9.99
CA LEU A 83 -8.07 6.01 -11.39
C LEU A 83 -8.22 7.22 -12.31
N ALA A 84 -9.08 8.18 -11.94
CA ALA A 84 -9.26 9.39 -12.75
C ALA A 84 -7.99 10.22 -12.81
N VAL A 85 -7.27 10.36 -11.69
CA VAL A 85 -6.00 11.10 -11.67
C VAL A 85 -4.95 10.39 -12.54
N LEU A 86 -4.86 9.08 -12.44
CA LEU A 86 -3.90 8.33 -13.25
C LEU A 86 -4.19 8.47 -14.74
N GLU A 87 -5.46 8.50 -15.13
CA GLU A 87 -5.82 8.73 -16.52
C GLU A 87 -5.55 10.17 -16.95
N ALA A 88 -6.05 11.13 -16.19
CA ALA A 88 -6.02 12.54 -16.61
C ALA A 88 -4.63 13.17 -16.49
N ARG A 89 -3.83 12.78 -15.51
CA ARG A 89 -2.55 13.42 -15.23
C ARG A 89 -1.34 12.59 -15.64
N CYS A 90 -1.51 11.27 -15.71
CA CYS A 90 -0.40 10.37 -16.02
C CYS A 90 -0.54 9.68 -17.38
N GLY A 91 -1.67 9.87 -18.04
CA GLY A 91 -1.89 9.28 -19.37
C GLY A 91 -2.10 7.78 -19.37
N LEU A 92 -2.47 7.20 -18.22
CA LEU A 92 -2.70 5.77 -18.11
C LEU A 92 -4.19 5.48 -18.31
N SER A 93 -4.53 4.42 -19.05
CA SER A 93 -5.92 4.07 -19.27
C SER A 93 -6.28 2.76 -18.58
N PHE A 94 -7.37 2.81 -17.82
CA PHE A 94 -7.96 1.62 -17.21
C PHE A 94 -9.32 1.30 -17.82
N SER A 95 -9.67 1.95 -18.93
CA SER A 95 -11.00 1.83 -19.53
C SER A 95 -11.27 0.44 -20.11
N THR A 96 -10.24 -0.32 -20.44
CA THR A 96 -10.38 -1.67 -20.98
C THR A 96 -9.87 -2.74 -20.00
N ALA A 97 -9.80 -2.40 -18.73
CA ALA A 97 -9.30 -3.34 -17.72
C ALA A 97 -10.23 -3.38 -16.52
N GLU A 98 -10.50 -4.58 -16.03
CA GLU A 98 -11.09 -4.72 -14.70
C GLU A 98 -10.02 -4.40 -13.67
N VAL A 99 -10.43 -3.82 -12.56
CA VAL A 99 -9.53 -3.45 -11.47
C VAL A 99 -10.02 -4.07 -10.18
N TYR A 100 -9.11 -4.76 -9.52
CA TYR A 100 -9.36 -5.36 -8.21
C TYR A 100 -8.32 -4.80 -7.25
N LEU A 101 -8.78 -4.28 -6.12
CA LEU A 101 -7.90 -3.72 -5.10
C LEU A 101 -8.23 -4.34 -3.76
N ASN A 102 -7.21 -4.80 -3.06
CA ASN A 102 -7.39 -5.46 -1.77
C ASN A 102 -6.38 -4.95 -0.76
N ILE A 103 -6.88 -4.59 0.43
CA ILE A 103 -6.01 -4.31 1.57
C ILE A 103 -5.88 -5.64 2.33
N SER A 104 -4.65 -6.11 2.48
CA SER A 104 -4.41 -7.42 3.07
C SER A 104 -4.65 -7.42 4.58
N GLY A 105 -4.84 -8.61 5.12
CA GLY A 105 -4.97 -8.80 6.56
C GLY A 105 -6.31 -8.41 7.16
N GLY A 106 -7.32 -8.15 6.33
CA GLY A 106 -8.63 -7.74 6.83
C GLY A 106 -8.68 -6.31 7.34
N TYR A 107 -7.62 -5.54 7.15
CA TYR A 107 -7.61 -4.13 7.55
C TYR A 107 -8.54 -3.32 6.67
N ARG A 108 -9.12 -2.29 7.29
CA ARG A 108 -9.87 -1.27 6.56
C ARG A 108 -9.10 0.03 6.69
N ILE A 109 -8.75 0.60 5.56
CA ILE A 109 -7.97 1.84 5.52
C ILE A 109 -8.88 2.95 5.01
N SER A 110 -9.03 4.01 5.80
CA SER A 110 -9.76 5.20 5.37
C SER A 110 -8.85 6.42 5.27
N ASP A 111 -7.59 6.26 5.61
CA ASP A 111 -6.61 7.34 5.63
C ASP A 111 -6.19 7.70 4.20
N PRO A 112 -6.36 8.96 3.77
CA PRO A 112 -5.91 9.39 2.44
C PRO A 112 -4.41 9.22 2.22
N ALA A 113 -3.64 9.04 3.28
CA ALA A 113 -2.21 8.78 3.15
C ALA A 113 -1.91 7.52 2.35
N ALA A 114 -2.88 6.61 2.21
CA ALA A 114 -2.72 5.40 1.41
C ALA A 114 -2.81 5.65 -0.09
N ASP A 115 -3.23 6.84 -0.52
CA ASP A 115 -3.46 7.13 -1.94
C ASP A 115 -2.26 6.78 -2.81
N LEU A 116 -1.07 7.19 -2.40
CA LEU A 116 0.13 6.96 -3.20
C LEU A 116 0.43 5.47 -3.34
N ALA A 117 0.26 4.71 -2.27
CA ALA A 117 0.49 3.28 -2.30
C ALA A 117 -0.53 2.58 -3.22
N VAL A 118 -1.79 3.02 -3.18
CA VAL A 118 -2.83 2.50 -4.06
C VAL A 118 -2.52 2.83 -5.52
N ALA A 119 -2.15 4.09 -5.80
CA ALA A 119 -1.82 4.51 -7.16
C ALA A 119 -0.65 3.70 -7.70
N ALA A 120 0.40 3.52 -6.90
CA ALA A 120 1.57 2.77 -7.32
C ALA A 120 1.26 1.30 -7.55
N ALA A 121 0.39 0.70 -6.72
CA ALA A 121 -0.03 -0.68 -6.91
C ALA A 121 -0.78 -0.83 -8.24
N LEU A 122 -1.66 0.11 -8.56
CA LEU A 122 -2.40 0.10 -9.82
C LEU A 122 -1.48 0.24 -11.04
N VAL A 123 -0.51 1.15 -10.95
CA VAL A 123 0.46 1.34 -12.03
C VAL A 123 1.32 0.09 -12.21
N SER A 124 1.77 -0.50 -11.12
CA SER A 124 2.57 -1.72 -11.15
C SER A 124 1.79 -2.87 -11.81
N ALA A 125 0.52 -3.02 -11.44
CA ALA A 125 -0.32 -4.06 -12.02
C ALA A 125 -0.54 -3.84 -13.52
N LEU A 126 -0.85 -2.61 -13.91
CA LEU A 126 -1.12 -2.29 -15.31
C LEU A 126 0.12 -2.46 -16.18
N ALA A 127 1.27 -2.04 -15.70
CA ALA A 127 2.53 -2.12 -16.41
C ALA A 127 3.19 -3.49 -16.29
N GLU A 128 2.67 -4.34 -15.42
CA GLU A 128 3.24 -5.66 -15.11
C GLU A 128 4.70 -5.56 -14.70
N LYS A 129 5.02 -4.55 -13.90
CA LYS A 129 6.37 -4.32 -13.38
C LYS A 129 6.31 -4.20 -11.87
N PRO A 130 7.03 -5.05 -11.12
CA PRO A 130 7.02 -4.95 -9.68
C PRO A 130 7.77 -3.71 -9.20
N LEU A 131 7.37 -3.23 -8.04
CA LEU A 131 8.08 -2.16 -7.34
C LEU A 131 9.19 -2.77 -6.47
N PRO A 132 10.15 -1.96 -6.04
CA PRO A 132 11.18 -2.49 -5.14
C PRO A 132 10.56 -3.10 -3.89
N SER A 133 11.00 -4.30 -3.54
CA SER A 133 10.42 -5.05 -2.42
C SER A 133 10.74 -4.42 -1.06
N ASP A 134 11.72 -3.52 -0.99
CA ASP A 134 12.14 -2.87 0.24
C ASP A 134 11.58 -1.43 0.37
N ALA A 135 10.55 -1.09 -0.39
CA ALA A 135 9.99 0.25 -0.39
C ALA A 135 8.64 0.31 0.31
N VAL A 136 8.43 1.38 1.10
CA VAL A 136 7.11 1.75 1.59
C VAL A 136 6.66 3.01 0.88
N LEU A 137 5.35 3.21 0.80
CA LEU A 137 4.79 4.35 0.07
C LEU A 137 3.68 4.98 0.90
N PHE A 138 3.69 6.31 1.00
CA PHE A 138 2.55 7.03 1.56
C PHE A 138 2.50 8.45 1.01
N GLY A 139 1.30 9.01 0.99
CA GLY A 139 1.07 10.36 0.53
C GLY A 139 -0.36 10.49 0.04
N GLU A 140 -0.95 11.66 0.23
CA GLU A 140 -2.28 11.93 -0.30
C GLU A 140 -2.16 12.44 -1.72
N VAL A 141 -2.97 11.91 -2.64
CA VAL A 141 -2.95 12.32 -4.04
C VAL A 141 -4.12 13.28 -4.28
N SER A 142 -3.81 14.49 -4.72
CA SER A 142 -4.84 15.48 -5.06
C SER A 142 -5.34 15.26 -6.48
N LEU A 143 -6.46 15.88 -6.81
CA LEU A 143 -7.01 15.81 -8.17
C LEU A 143 -6.10 16.46 -9.22
N SER A 144 -5.18 17.32 -8.80
CA SER A 144 -4.19 17.90 -9.69
C SER A 144 -3.00 16.96 -9.94
N GLY A 145 -2.93 15.85 -9.24
CA GLY A 145 -1.84 14.88 -9.37
C GLY A 145 -0.68 15.12 -8.41
N GLU A 146 -0.80 16.09 -7.50
CA GLU A 146 0.24 16.33 -6.52
C GLU A 146 0.19 15.32 -5.40
N VAL A 147 1.35 14.96 -4.87
CA VAL A 147 1.45 14.13 -3.67
C VAL A 147 1.63 15.06 -2.48
N ARG A 148 0.64 15.08 -1.62
CA ARG A 148 0.58 16.02 -0.50
C ARG A 148 1.06 15.40 0.80
N PRO A 149 1.56 16.24 1.74
CA PRO A 149 1.99 15.77 3.05
C PRO A 149 0.86 15.11 3.83
N VAL A 150 1.22 14.19 4.69
CA VAL A 150 0.28 13.49 5.55
C VAL A 150 0.80 13.50 6.98
N ALA A 151 -0.08 13.21 7.92
CA ALA A 151 0.28 13.19 9.32
C ALA A 151 1.22 12.03 9.65
N HIS A 152 2.07 12.26 10.63
CA HIS A 152 2.92 11.22 11.24
C HIS A 152 3.91 10.58 10.28
N ALA A 153 4.47 11.35 9.36
CA ALA A 153 5.45 10.83 8.40
C ALA A 153 6.66 10.21 9.11
N GLY A 154 7.18 10.86 10.13
CA GLY A 154 8.32 10.33 10.87
C GLY A 154 8.04 9.00 11.55
N LEU A 155 6.85 8.86 12.14
CA LEU A 155 6.45 7.64 12.81
C LEU A 155 6.30 6.49 11.79
N ARG A 156 5.72 6.77 10.63
CA ARG A 156 5.56 5.80 9.56
C ARG A 156 6.92 5.31 9.05
N LEU A 157 7.86 6.23 8.83
CA LEU A 157 9.18 5.89 8.33
C LEU A 157 10.00 5.11 9.36
N LYS A 158 9.88 5.48 10.64
CA LYS A 158 10.57 4.79 11.70
C LYS A 158 10.15 3.32 11.79
N GLU A 159 8.86 3.07 11.66
CA GLU A 159 8.36 1.70 11.70
C GLU A 159 8.85 0.90 10.48
N ALA A 160 8.83 1.51 9.31
CA ALA A 160 9.31 0.86 8.11
C ALA A 160 10.79 0.49 8.22
N ALA A 161 11.61 1.42 8.71
CA ALA A 161 13.03 1.17 8.90
C ALA A 161 13.28 0.05 9.91
N LYS A 162 12.50 0.01 10.97
CA LYS A 162 12.58 -1.01 11.99
C LYS A 162 12.32 -2.41 11.42
N LEU A 163 11.47 -2.51 10.41
CA LEU A 163 11.14 -3.79 9.78
C LEU A 163 12.02 -4.09 8.56
N GLY A 164 13.07 -3.32 8.33
CA GLY A 164 14.05 -3.61 7.29
C GLY A 164 13.81 -2.97 5.94
N PHE A 165 12.81 -2.10 5.83
CA PHE A 165 12.58 -1.37 4.59
C PHE A 165 13.62 -0.27 4.45
N GLN A 166 14.21 -0.14 3.26
CA GLN A 166 15.32 0.77 3.02
C GLN A 166 14.96 1.95 2.12
N ARG A 167 13.78 1.93 1.51
CA ARG A 167 13.33 2.97 0.59
C ARG A 167 11.94 3.43 0.95
N ALA A 168 11.64 4.67 0.62
CA ALA A 168 10.30 5.21 0.83
C ALA A 168 9.97 6.18 -0.31
N MET A 169 8.77 6.03 -0.88
CA MET A 169 8.21 7.03 -1.77
C MET A 169 7.26 7.87 -0.94
N VAL A 170 7.59 9.13 -0.79
CA VAL A 170 6.94 10.03 0.16
C VAL A 170 6.71 11.39 -0.47
N PRO A 171 5.85 12.24 0.13
CA PRO A 171 5.65 13.58 -0.38
C PRO A 171 6.96 14.39 -0.38
N PRO A 172 7.10 15.36 -1.30
CA PRO A 172 8.35 16.14 -1.41
C PRO A 172 8.77 16.82 -0.12
N SER A 173 7.83 17.31 0.67
CA SER A 173 8.16 17.98 1.94
C SER A 173 8.85 17.05 2.92
N VAL A 174 8.54 15.76 2.89
CA VAL A 174 9.20 14.77 3.74
C VAL A 174 10.62 14.54 3.24
N GLN A 175 10.81 14.48 1.93
CA GLN A 175 12.13 14.31 1.33
C GLN A 175 13.06 15.47 1.70
N GLU A 176 12.53 16.67 1.74
CA GLU A 176 13.33 17.86 2.08
C GLU A 176 13.73 17.88 3.55
N SER A 177 12.87 17.45 4.44
CA SER A 177 13.15 17.51 5.87
C SER A 177 13.84 16.27 6.39
N GLY A 178 13.68 15.17 5.72
CA GLY A 178 14.11 13.90 6.24
C GLY A 178 15.54 13.56 5.95
N GLY A 179 16.09 14.23 5.08
CA GLY A 179 17.46 13.87 4.78
C GLY A 179 17.70 12.40 4.78
#